data_d7b3855ebd087d7dfd02e36da925b815
#
_entry.id   d7b3855ebd087d7dfd02e36da925b815
#
_cell.length_a   1.000
_cell.length_b   1.000
_cell.length_c   1.000
_cell.angle_alpha   90.00
_cell.angle_beta   90.00
_cell.angle_gamma   90.00
#
_symmetry.space_group_name_H-M   'P 1'
#
loop_
_entity.id
_entity.type
_entity.pdbx_description
1 polymer ?
#
loop_
_entity_poly.entity_id
_entity_poly.type
_entity_poly.pdbx_seq_one_letter_code
_entity_poly.pdbx_strand_id
1 'polypeptide(L)'
;MTDKKPRLVGINHVAIEVGDIDEALAWYARIFDFSLRGKSERNAFIDIGDQFVNMTLVKDYGVPGEEKRHIGFVVDDRSRIVELATAAGARFVEGPFLDFLDPWGNRLEIVEYSNIQFSKAANVMRGMGLALDKNDKAKKELADKGMTDDAWV
;
A
#
# COMPACT_ATOMS: atom_id res chain seq x y z
N MET A 1 -4.00 4.38 39.24
CA MET A 1 -4.06 3.94 37.81
C MET A 1 -4.50 5.13 37.00
N THR A 2 -3.80 5.44 35.93
CA THR A 2 -4.20 6.51 35.03
C THR A 2 -5.25 5.97 34.06
N ASP A 3 -6.41 6.62 33.92
CA ASP A 3 -7.44 6.29 32.93
C ASP A 3 -6.99 6.54 31.46
N LYS A 4 -5.70 6.83 31.28
CA LYS A 4 -5.13 7.13 29.96
C LYS A 4 -5.04 5.85 29.12
N LYS A 5 -5.87 5.81 28.07
CA LYS A 5 -5.80 4.73 27.08
C LYS A 5 -4.55 4.83 26.19
N PRO A 6 -3.98 3.72 25.75
CA PRO A 6 -2.96 3.73 24.72
C PRO A 6 -3.45 4.42 23.46
N ARG A 7 -2.58 5.12 22.77
CA ARG A 7 -2.89 5.77 21.48
C ARG A 7 -2.62 4.81 20.33
N LEU A 8 -3.47 4.86 19.31
CA LEU A 8 -3.16 4.27 18.01
C LEU A 8 -2.05 5.11 17.36
N VAL A 9 -0.96 4.46 16.94
CA VAL A 9 0.22 5.13 16.39
C VAL A 9 0.31 4.99 14.88
N GLY A 10 -0.12 3.86 14.33
CA GLY A 10 -0.07 3.62 12.89
C GLY A 10 -0.50 2.21 12.52
N ILE A 11 -0.39 1.89 11.23
CA ILE A 11 -0.58 0.54 10.70
C ILE A 11 0.80 -0.02 10.37
N ASN A 12 1.18 -1.13 11.01
CA ASN A 12 2.46 -1.80 10.78
C ASN A 12 2.44 -2.66 9.50
N HIS A 13 1.37 -3.43 9.33
CA HIS A 13 1.20 -4.31 8.17
C HIS A 13 -0.28 -4.59 7.89
N VAL A 14 -0.51 -5.12 6.71
CA VAL A 14 -1.77 -5.75 6.32
C VAL A 14 -1.51 -7.18 5.88
N ALA A 15 -2.47 -8.06 6.08
CA ALA A 15 -2.43 -9.41 5.55
C ALA A 15 -3.45 -9.54 4.42
N ILE A 16 -3.02 -10.15 3.31
CA ILE A 16 -3.88 -10.51 2.18
C ILE A 16 -3.86 -12.01 1.96
N GLU A 17 -4.96 -12.55 1.50
CA GLU A 17 -5.11 -13.97 1.26
C GLU A 17 -4.84 -14.28 -0.21
N VAL A 18 -4.02 -15.29 -0.48
CA VAL A 18 -3.65 -15.72 -1.83
C VAL A 18 -3.73 -17.24 -1.94
N GLY A 19 -3.99 -17.73 -3.14
CA GLY A 19 -4.11 -19.18 -3.39
C GLY A 19 -2.78 -19.88 -3.67
N ASP A 20 -1.74 -19.13 -4.03
CA ASP A 20 -0.38 -19.60 -4.27
C ASP A 20 0.61 -18.48 -4.02
N ILE A 21 1.63 -18.72 -3.22
CA ILE A 21 2.60 -17.69 -2.83
C ILE A 21 3.51 -17.28 -3.99
N ASP A 22 4.00 -18.23 -4.78
CA ASP A 22 4.92 -17.93 -5.88
C ASP A 22 4.21 -17.22 -7.03
N GLU A 23 3.00 -17.66 -7.35
CA GLU A 23 2.15 -17.01 -8.35
C GLU A 23 1.77 -15.60 -7.93
N ALA A 24 1.43 -15.39 -6.63
CA ALA A 24 1.13 -14.08 -6.09
C ALA A 24 2.33 -13.13 -6.21
N LEU A 25 3.50 -13.55 -5.76
CA LEU A 25 4.72 -12.74 -5.87
C LEU A 25 5.04 -12.38 -7.32
N ALA A 26 4.91 -13.34 -8.24
CA ALA A 26 5.14 -13.10 -9.66
C ALA A 26 4.13 -12.12 -10.26
N TRP A 27 2.85 -12.23 -9.89
CA TRP A 27 1.81 -11.31 -10.36
C TRP A 27 2.03 -9.88 -9.84
N TYR A 28 2.27 -9.73 -8.53
CA TYR A 28 2.52 -8.41 -7.93
C TYR A 28 3.79 -7.75 -8.48
N ALA A 29 4.85 -8.51 -8.75
CA ALA A 29 6.08 -8.01 -9.34
C ALA A 29 5.93 -7.51 -10.79
N ARG A 30 4.83 -7.82 -11.48
CA ARG A 30 4.51 -7.25 -12.81
C ARG A 30 3.98 -5.82 -12.71
N ILE A 31 3.53 -5.40 -11.54
CA ILE A 31 2.87 -4.11 -11.30
C ILE A 31 3.71 -3.21 -10.39
N PHE A 32 4.28 -3.79 -9.33
CA PHE A 32 4.97 -3.05 -8.28
C PHE A 32 6.44 -3.46 -8.19
N ASP A 33 7.30 -2.50 -7.94
CA ASP A 33 8.66 -2.75 -7.47
C ASP A 33 8.67 -2.87 -5.95
N PHE A 34 9.18 -3.97 -5.40
CA PHE A 34 9.22 -4.24 -3.97
C PHE A 34 10.39 -5.14 -3.57
N SER A 35 10.74 -5.07 -2.30
CA SER A 35 11.70 -5.99 -1.69
C SER A 35 10.98 -7.12 -0.95
N LEU A 36 11.45 -8.34 -1.15
CA LEU A 36 10.98 -9.51 -0.39
C LEU A 36 11.80 -9.62 0.90
N ARG A 37 11.14 -9.43 2.05
CA ARG A 37 11.78 -9.60 3.36
C ARG A 37 12.02 -11.07 3.70
N GLY A 38 11.08 -11.94 3.33
CA GLY A 38 11.15 -13.37 3.59
C GLY A 38 9.98 -14.12 3.00
N LYS A 39 10.18 -15.43 2.82
CA LYS A 39 9.18 -16.33 2.27
C LYS A 39 9.24 -17.69 2.96
N SER A 40 8.09 -18.31 3.16
CA SER A 40 7.90 -19.72 3.54
C SER A 40 6.89 -20.36 2.58
N GLU A 41 6.55 -21.62 2.82
CA GLU A 41 5.50 -22.30 2.06
C GLU A 41 4.11 -21.66 2.25
N ARG A 42 3.89 -20.94 3.34
CA ARG A 42 2.58 -20.40 3.73
C ARG A 42 2.49 -18.88 3.74
N ASN A 43 3.61 -18.18 3.70
CA ASN A 43 3.64 -16.72 3.80
C ASN A 43 4.75 -16.11 2.96
N ALA A 44 4.49 -14.91 2.49
CA ALA A 44 5.52 -14.01 1.96
C ALA A 44 5.35 -12.61 2.53
N PHE A 45 6.45 -11.92 2.80
CA PHE A 45 6.47 -10.59 3.40
C PHE A 45 7.08 -9.60 2.40
N ILE A 46 6.23 -8.77 1.81
CA ILE A 46 6.63 -7.66 0.93
C ILE A 46 6.96 -6.46 1.80
N ASP A 47 8.18 -5.98 1.71
CA ASP A 47 8.66 -4.86 2.50
C ASP A 47 8.31 -3.51 1.86
N ILE A 48 7.82 -2.57 2.67
CA ILE A 48 7.46 -1.20 2.27
C ILE A 48 8.14 -0.20 3.23
N GLY A 49 9.44 -0.37 3.44
CA GLY A 49 10.22 0.46 4.36
C GLY A 49 9.96 0.08 5.82
N ASP A 50 9.21 0.88 6.54
CA ASP A 50 8.83 0.65 7.95
C ASP A 50 7.52 -0.14 8.12
N GLN A 51 6.87 -0.49 7.03
CA GLN A 51 5.64 -1.29 6.96
C GLN A 51 5.84 -2.48 6.03
N PHE A 52 4.91 -3.43 6.04
CA PHE A 52 4.95 -4.57 5.12
C PHE A 52 3.56 -5.13 4.79
N VAL A 53 3.49 -5.88 3.71
CA VAL A 53 2.33 -6.72 3.36
C VAL A 53 2.69 -8.18 3.64
N ASN A 54 1.83 -8.88 4.36
CA ASN A 54 1.90 -10.33 4.54
C ASN A 54 0.95 -11.00 3.56
N MET A 55 1.47 -11.75 2.60
CA MET A 55 0.69 -12.66 1.77
C MET A 55 0.55 -13.99 2.51
N THR A 56 -0.68 -14.41 2.76
CA THR A 56 -0.97 -15.65 3.49
C THR A 56 -1.65 -16.65 2.56
N LEU A 57 -1.09 -17.85 2.48
CA LEU A 57 -1.69 -18.94 1.70
C LEU A 57 -2.98 -19.44 2.35
N VAL A 58 -4.08 -19.40 1.60
CA VAL A 58 -5.38 -19.97 1.98
C VAL A 58 -5.92 -20.85 0.89
N LYS A 59 -6.68 -21.88 1.26
CA LYS A 59 -7.29 -22.79 0.29
C LYS A 59 -8.54 -22.21 -0.35
N ASP A 60 -9.32 -21.47 0.43
CA ASP A 60 -10.58 -20.85 0.01
C ASP A 60 -10.40 -19.33 0.02
N TYR A 61 -9.78 -18.80 -1.01
CA TYR A 61 -9.62 -17.36 -1.24
C TYR A 61 -10.78 -16.82 -2.09
N GLY A 62 -10.97 -15.48 -2.04
CA GLY A 62 -11.90 -14.80 -2.94
C GLY A 62 -13.37 -15.08 -2.63
N VAL A 63 -13.73 -15.13 -1.32
CA VAL A 63 -15.15 -15.14 -0.94
C VAL A 63 -15.80 -13.86 -1.48
N PRO A 64 -16.72 -13.96 -2.46
CA PRO A 64 -17.42 -12.78 -2.96
C PRO A 64 -18.25 -12.17 -1.83
N GLY A 65 -18.19 -10.87 -1.65
CA GLY A 65 -19.15 -10.20 -0.78
C GLY A 65 -18.63 -9.03 0.01
N GLU A 66 -17.37 -8.69 -0.08
CA GLU A 66 -16.86 -7.51 0.62
C GLU A 66 -16.31 -6.46 -0.35
N GLU A 67 -17.19 -6.00 -1.23
CA GLU A 67 -16.89 -4.99 -2.26
C GLU A 67 -16.26 -3.70 -1.73
N LYS A 68 -16.36 -3.45 -0.42
CA LYS A 68 -15.84 -2.23 0.21
C LYS A 68 -14.52 -2.41 0.95
N ARG A 69 -14.12 -3.64 1.29
CA ARG A 69 -12.81 -3.86 1.89
C ARG A 69 -11.71 -3.70 0.85
N HIS A 70 -10.72 -2.90 1.15
CA HIS A 70 -9.60 -2.63 0.26
C HIS A 70 -8.35 -2.27 1.05
N ILE A 71 -7.22 -2.31 0.36
CA ILE A 71 -5.93 -1.86 0.87
C ILE A 71 -5.52 -0.65 0.04
N GLY A 72 -5.24 0.47 0.69
CA GLY A 72 -4.71 1.65 0.05
C GLY A 72 -3.18 1.57 -0.07
N PHE A 73 -2.67 1.30 -1.27
CA PHE A 73 -1.23 1.37 -1.54
C PHE A 73 -0.84 2.77 -1.99
N VAL A 74 0.16 3.33 -1.32
CA VAL A 74 0.77 4.59 -1.71
C VAL A 74 1.90 4.31 -2.68
N VAL A 75 1.86 4.96 -3.85
CA VAL A 75 2.88 4.82 -4.90
C VAL A 75 3.49 6.18 -5.26
N ASP A 76 4.61 6.14 -5.93
CA ASP A 76 5.31 7.31 -6.45
C ASP A 76 4.81 7.76 -7.84
N ASP A 77 4.27 6.84 -8.64
CA ASP A 77 3.74 7.11 -9.99
C ASP A 77 2.44 6.31 -10.24
N ARG A 78 1.32 6.95 -9.95
CA ARG A 78 -0.02 6.35 -10.13
C ARG A 78 -0.37 6.14 -11.61
N SER A 79 0.11 6.98 -12.51
CA SER A 79 -0.18 6.85 -13.94
C SER A 79 0.48 5.60 -14.54
N ARG A 80 1.69 5.30 -14.12
CA ARG A 80 2.40 4.09 -14.54
C ARG A 80 1.73 2.81 -14.05
N ILE A 81 1.11 2.84 -12.86
CA ILE A 81 0.35 1.69 -12.33
C ILE A 81 -0.79 1.28 -13.25
N VAL A 82 -1.51 2.23 -13.85
CA VAL A 82 -2.61 1.91 -14.78
C VAL A 82 -2.13 1.05 -15.95
N GLU A 83 -1.01 1.42 -16.57
CA GLU A 83 -0.44 0.68 -17.68
C GLU A 83 -0.02 -0.74 -17.25
N LEU A 84 0.70 -0.84 -16.13
CA LEU A 84 1.22 -2.10 -15.62
C LEU A 84 0.11 -3.04 -15.13
N ALA A 85 -0.90 -2.52 -14.43
CA ALA A 85 -2.05 -3.29 -13.97
C ALA A 85 -2.87 -3.80 -15.16
N THR A 86 -3.06 -2.99 -16.20
CA THR A 86 -3.71 -3.42 -17.44
C THR A 86 -2.93 -4.56 -18.10
N ALA A 87 -1.61 -4.40 -18.24
CA ALA A 87 -0.75 -5.43 -18.83
C ALA A 87 -0.70 -6.73 -17.98
N ALA A 88 -0.86 -6.61 -16.66
CA ALA A 88 -0.93 -7.75 -15.74
C ALA A 88 -2.29 -8.44 -15.72
N GLY A 89 -3.29 -7.93 -16.44
CA GLY A 89 -4.65 -8.47 -16.48
C GLY A 89 -5.46 -8.21 -15.21
N ALA A 90 -5.15 -7.14 -14.47
CA ALA A 90 -5.91 -6.74 -13.30
C ALA A 90 -7.35 -6.37 -13.68
N ARG A 91 -8.29 -6.71 -12.82
CA ARG A 91 -9.71 -6.34 -13.00
C ARG A 91 -9.98 -5.02 -12.30
N PHE A 92 -10.13 -3.96 -13.07
CA PHE A 92 -10.46 -2.64 -12.52
C PHE A 92 -11.87 -2.60 -11.95
N VAL A 93 -12.04 -1.88 -10.84
CA VAL A 93 -13.33 -1.64 -10.20
C VAL A 93 -13.82 -0.27 -10.65
N GLU A 94 -15.07 -0.18 -11.10
CA GLU A 94 -15.69 1.07 -11.49
C GLU A 94 -15.88 1.98 -10.27
N GLY A 95 -15.55 3.26 -10.43
CA GLY A 95 -15.71 4.25 -9.36
C GLY A 95 -14.77 5.45 -9.52
N PRO A 96 -14.80 6.38 -8.54
CA PRO A 96 -14.00 7.61 -8.61
C PRO A 96 -12.53 7.40 -8.27
N PHE A 97 -12.15 6.23 -7.78
CA PHE A 97 -10.78 5.89 -7.35
C PHE A 97 -10.10 4.95 -8.33
N LEU A 98 -8.79 4.85 -8.27
CA LEU A 98 -8.05 3.84 -9.02
C LEU A 98 -7.97 2.55 -8.20
N ASP A 99 -8.97 1.70 -8.40
CA ASP A 99 -9.11 0.43 -7.71
C ASP A 99 -9.05 -0.72 -8.69
N PHE A 100 -8.39 -1.81 -8.32
CA PHE A 100 -8.43 -3.07 -9.05
C PHE A 100 -8.32 -4.27 -8.11
N LEU A 101 -8.70 -5.43 -8.64
CA LEU A 101 -8.60 -6.69 -7.93
C LEU A 101 -7.37 -7.47 -8.40
N ASP A 102 -6.66 -8.08 -7.46
CA ASP A 102 -5.67 -9.09 -7.77
C ASP A 102 -6.36 -10.41 -8.24
N PRO A 103 -5.61 -11.43 -8.69
CA PRO A 103 -6.21 -12.70 -9.14
C PRO A 103 -7.03 -13.42 -8.07
N TRP A 104 -6.82 -13.15 -6.80
CA TRP A 104 -7.52 -13.79 -5.67
C TRP A 104 -8.63 -12.93 -5.07
N GLY A 105 -8.93 -11.79 -5.67
CA GLY A 105 -10.03 -10.93 -5.26
C GLY A 105 -9.68 -9.89 -4.18
N ASN A 106 -8.42 -9.73 -3.81
CA ASN A 106 -8.03 -8.62 -2.94
C ASN A 106 -8.18 -7.30 -3.70
N ARG A 107 -8.91 -6.35 -3.12
CA ARG A 107 -9.11 -5.01 -3.71
C ARG A 107 -8.02 -4.07 -3.27
N LEU A 108 -7.34 -3.49 -4.25
CA LEU A 108 -6.26 -2.53 -4.07
C LEU A 108 -6.73 -1.16 -4.55
N GLU A 109 -6.65 -0.16 -3.69
CA GLU A 109 -6.80 1.25 -4.04
C GLU A 109 -5.41 1.88 -4.18
N ILE A 110 -5.15 2.55 -5.29
CA ILE A 110 -3.86 3.17 -5.56
C ILE A 110 -3.93 4.67 -5.36
N VAL A 111 -3.12 5.16 -4.45
CA VAL A 111 -3.01 6.58 -4.13
C VAL A 111 -1.59 7.07 -4.36
N GLU A 112 -1.43 8.30 -4.86
CA GLU A 112 -0.11 8.88 -5.11
C GLU A 112 0.38 9.65 -3.91
N TYR A 113 1.65 9.42 -3.53
CA TYR A 113 2.26 10.02 -2.36
C TYR A 113 2.14 11.55 -2.33
N SER A 114 2.30 12.21 -3.48
CA SER A 114 2.23 13.67 -3.59
C SER A 114 0.87 14.26 -3.22
N ASN A 115 -0.22 13.48 -3.35
CA ASN A 115 -1.60 13.98 -3.27
C ASN A 115 -2.27 13.77 -1.90
N ILE A 116 -1.63 13.03 -0.99
CA ILE A 116 -2.27 12.56 0.26
C ILE A 116 -1.51 12.99 1.50
N GLN A 117 -2.20 12.98 2.64
CA GLN A 117 -1.61 13.35 3.94
C GLN A 117 -0.67 12.29 4.53
N PHE A 118 -0.64 11.05 3.98
CA PHE A 118 0.31 10.03 4.40
C PHE A 118 1.73 10.52 4.20
N SER A 119 2.58 10.37 5.21
CA SER A 119 3.97 10.81 5.16
C SER A 119 4.89 9.79 5.79
N LYS A 120 6.05 9.59 5.20
CA LYS A 120 7.16 8.83 5.77
C LYS A 120 8.24 9.78 6.28
N ALA A 121 8.90 9.40 7.35
CA ALA A 121 10.05 10.14 7.85
C ALA A 121 11.19 10.20 6.81
N ALA A 122 11.92 11.30 6.79
CA ALA A 122 12.97 11.55 5.79
C ALA A 122 14.05 10.45 5.76
N ASN A 123 14.39 9.88 6.92
CA ASN A 123 15.34 8.78 7.01
C ASN A 123 14.79 7.48 6.40
N VAL A 124 13.49 7.22 6.51
CA VAL A 124 12.84 6.06 5.88
C VAL A 124 12.80 6.24 4.36
N MET A 125 12.38 7.41 3.87
CA MET A 125 12.40 7.75 2.45
C MET A 125 13.79 7.57 1.84
N ARG A 126 14.81 8.10 2.50
CA ARG A 126 16.21 7.97 2.07
C ARG A 126 16.65 6.51 2.02
N GLY A 127 16.29 5.71 3.03
CA GLY A 127 16.59 4.28 3.08
C GLY A 127 15.90 3.47 1.98
N MET A 128 14.73 3.92 1.52
CA MET A 128 14.01 3.35 0.37
C MET A 128 14.52 3.86 -0.99
N GLY A 129 15.47 4.80 -1.03
CA GLY A 129 15.92 5.43 -2.28
C GLY A 129 14.90 6.36 -2.91
N LEU A 130 13.96 6.89 -2.14
CA LEU A 130 12.89 7.76 -2.61
C LEU A 130 13.23 9.24 -2.35
N ALA A 131 12.93 10.09 -3.33
CA ALA A 131 13.01 11.54 -3.26
C ALA A 131 11.67 12.14 -3.70
N LEU A 132 10.64 11.99 -2.85
CA LEU A 132 9.27 12.38 -3.14
C LEU A 132 8.88 13.62 -2.33
N ASP A 133 8.04 14.47 -2.91
CA ASP A 133 7.48 15.66 -2.26
C ASP A 133 5.95 15.63 -2.29
N LYS A 134 5.34 16.49 -1.50
CA LYS A 134 3.90 16.72 -1.43
C LYS A 134 3.50 17.89 -2.30
N ASN A 135 2.31 17.84 -2.89
CA ASN A 135 1.70 19.01 -3.50
C ASN A 135 1.22 20.01 -2.43
N ASP A 136 0.89 21.22 -2.83
CA ASP A 136 0.50 22.30 -1.92
C ASP A 136 -0.74 21.96 -1.08
N LYS A 137 -1.69 21.22 -1.66
CA LYS A 137 -2.89 20.76 -0.94
C LYS A 137 -2.52 19.81 0.19
N ALA A 138 -1.71 18.80 -0.07
CA ALA A 138 -1.28 17.83 0.95
C ALA A 138 -0.41 18.49 2.03
N LYS A 139 0.48 19.42 1.65
CA LYS A 139 1.28 20.22 2.60
C LYS A 139 0.38 21.04 3.52
N LYS A 140 -0.64 21.71 2.95
CA LYS A 140 -1.60 22.49 3.75
C LYS A 140 -2.38 21.59 4.72
N GLU A 141 -2.88 20.46 4.28
CA GLU A 141 -3.63 19.51 5.11
C GLU A 141 -2.78 18.98 6.28
N LEU A 142 -1.49 18.73 6.07
CA LEU A 142 -0.54 18.33 7.11
C LEU A 142 -0.26 19.51 8.08
N ALA A 143 -0.07 20.72 7.54
CA ALA A 143 0.15 21.91 8.34
C ALA A 143 -1.04 22.24 9.26
N ASP A 144 -2.27 22.11 8.75
CA ASP A 144 -3.51 22.32 9.52
C ASP A 144 -3.61 21.36 10.74
N LYS A 145 -2.87 20.23 10.70
CA LYS A 145 -2.76 19.25 11.78
C LYS A 145 -1.50 19.40 12.64
N GLY A 146 -0.69 20.43 12.40
CA GLY A 146 0.60 20.62 13.07
C GLY A 146 1.68 19.61 12.66
N MET A 147 1.55 19.00 11.48
CA MET A 147 2.46 18.00 10.93
C MET A 147 3.29 18.59 9.78
N THR A 148 3.95 19.71 10.05
CA THR A 148 4.87 20.33 9.09
C THR A 148 6.26 19.71 9.21
N ASP A 149 6.95 19.60 8.07
CA ASP A 149 8.39 19.37 8.02
C ASP A 149 9.07 20.74 7.83
N ASP A 150 10.18 20.99 8.51
CA ASP A 150 10.97 22.22 8.37
C ASP A 150 11.45 22.46 6.93
N ALA A 151 11.52 21.39 6.14
CA ALA A 151 11.83 21.44 4.69
C ALA A 151 10.68 22.00 3.82
N TRP A 152 9.48 22.20 4.38
CA TRP A 152 8.30 22.71 3.65
C TRP A 152 7.99 24.18 3.95
N VAL A 153 8.79 24.81 4.80
CA VAL A 153 8.62 26.21 5.19
C VAL A 153 9.45 27.14 4.31
#